data_b968ca5445bb9bf82c622ce92327f5e5
#
_entry.id   b968ca5445bb9bf82c622ce92327f5e5
#
_cell.length_a   1.000
_cell.length_b   1.000
_cell.length_c   1.000
_cell.angle_alpha   90.00
_cell.angle_beta   90.00
_cell.angle_gamma   90.00
#
_symmetry.space_group_name_H-M   'P 1'
#
loop_
_entity.id
_entity.type
_entity.pdbx_description
1 polymer ?
#
loop_
_entity_poly.entity_id
_entity_poly.type
_entity_poly.pdbx_seq_one_letter_code
_entity_poly.pdbx_strand_id
1 'polypeptide(L)'
;REKLLVVISPNLTNPYYVMLLQGIESRAKEQGFGLFVCNTQRDLRMEERYLKMMWELKPLGIIYTCNPSHCFMGLVEELSREIPVAIINNQNEKLNVDAVELDNSKLGRMMAKHLLELGHRKVAYIAPPLTTRQKQRSKRVEGFLKEFAEAGIKDQVIIKAAREELDLDVAHIDSEYKIGYELTRELLEETKDITAIVGLNDMIAFGILDALYEAKIKVPGDISVMGCDNTLFARMHKVELTTIEHFVIFKGRDACDIIMKKISSHNNKYSDMEPISTYHVEYEPKLIVRGTTSYAGENSKKRRSKK
;
A
#
# COMPACT_ATOMS: atom_id res chain seq x y z
N ARG A 1 -16.38 -11.10 30.08
CA ARG A 1 -16.53 -10.62 28.68
C ARG A 1 -15.20 -10.83 27.98
N GLU A 2 -15.17 -11.54 26.85
CA GLU A 2 -13.94 -11.73 26.09
C GLU A 2 -13.40 -10.37 25.63
N LYS A 3 -12.09 -10.19 25.73
CA LYS A 3 -11.42 -8.99 25.26
C LYS A 3 -11.30 -9.07 23.73
N LEU A 4 -12.19 -8.41 22.99
CA LEU A 4 -12.29 -8.50 21.55
C LEU A 4 -11.87 -7.19 20.88
N LEU A 5 -10.94 -7.29 19.91
CA LEU A 5 -10.66 -6.26 18.92
C LEU A 5 -11.23 -6.63 17.57
N VAL A 6 -11.66 -5.65 16.80
CA VAL A 6 -12.16 -5.84 15.44
C VAL A 6 -11.21 -5.18 14.47
N VAL A 7 -10.88 -5.87 13.38
CA VAL A 7 -10.13 -5.34 12.24
C VAL A 7 -11.05 -5.26 11.04
N ILE A 8 -11.11 -4.08 10.42
CA ILE A 8 -11.84 -3.85 9.17
C ILE A 8 -10.82 -3.70 8.06
N SER A 9 -10.86 -4.62 7.09
CA SER A 9 -9.92 -4.69 5.98
C SER A 9 -10.66 -4.70 4.64
N PRO A 10 -10.15 -4.01 3.61
CA PRO A 10 -10.79 -3.98 2.29
C PRO A 10 -10.46 -5.20 1.44
N ASN A 11 -9.44 -5.96 1.82
CA ASN A 11 -8.92 -7.07 1.04
C ASN A 11 -8.09 -8.00 1.92
N LEU A 12 -8.22 -9.31 1.71
CA LEU A 12 -7.43 -10.34 2.39
C LEU A 12 -6.58 -11.17 1.40
N THR A 13 -6.57 -10.80 0.13
CA THR A 13 -5.84 -11.52 -0.92
C THR A 13 -4.47 -10.90 -1.23
N ASN A 14 -4.32 -9.58 -1.04
CA ASN A 14 -3.02 -8.93 -1.17
C ASN A 14 -2.18 -9.18 0.09
N PRO A 15 -0.96 -9.72 -0.04
CA PRO A 15 -0.04 -9.99 1.08
C PRO A 15 0.22 -8.80 2.00
N TYR A 16 0.10 -7.58 1.49
CA TYR A 16 0.19 -6.35 2.28
C TYR A 16 -0.78 -6.36 3.48
N TYR A 17 -2.07 -6.65 3.24
CA TYR A 17 -3.07 -6.71 4.32
C TYR A 17 -2.85 -7.88 5.27
N VAL A 18 -2.34 -9.00 4.75
CA VAL A 18 -1.97 -10.16 5.57
C VAL A 18 -0.82 -9.82 6.52
N MET A 19 0.17 -9.05 6.06
CA MET A 19 1.28 -8.57 6.90
C MET A 19 0.80 -7.62 7.99
N LEU A 20 -0.13 -6.71 7.68
CA LEU A 20 -0.78 -5.87 8.71
C LEU A 20 -1.48 -6.71 9.76
N LEU A 21 -2.31 -7.66 9.32
CA LEU A 21 -3.03 -8.57 10.21
C LEU A 21 -2.09 -9.38 11.10
N GLN A 22 -0.98 -9.88 10.56
CA GLN A 22 0.05 -10.58 11.34
C GLN A 22 0.58 -9.72 12.48
N GLY A 23 0.87 -8.44 12.21
CA GLY A 23 1.32 -7.50 13.24
C GLY A 23 0.27 -7.26 14.32
N ILE A 24 -0.98 -7.04 13.90
CA ILE A 24 -2.13 -6.83 14.80
C ILE A 24 -2.38 -8.07 15.65
N GLU A 25 -2.48 -9.25 15.02
CA GLU A 25 -2.79 -10.52 15.70
C GLU A 25 -1.71 -10.87 16.72
N SER A 26 -0.45 -10.80 16.33
CA SER A 26 0.68 -11.07 17.23
C SER A 26 0.60 -10.18 18.46
N ARG A 27 0.37 -8.88 18.28
CA ARG A 27 0.31 -7.94 19.40
C ARG A 27 -0.93 -8.10 20.26
N ALA A 28 -2.10 -8.33 19.65
CA ALA A 28 -3.36 -8.60 20.36
C ALA A 28 -3.22 -9.85 21.25
N LYS A 29 -2.65 -10.93 20.69
CA LYS A 29 -2.41 -12.19 21.43
C LYS A 29 -1.48 -12.00 22.62
N GLU A 30 -0.38 -11.24 22.49
CA GLU A 30 0.54 -10.92 23.59
C GLU A 30 -0.18 -10.24 24.76
N GLN A 31 -1.27 -9.51 24.50
CA GLN A 31 -2.05 -8.77 25.48
C GLN A 31 -3.35 -9.50 25.91
N GLY A 32 -3.56 -10.72 25.43
CA GLY A 32 -4.72 -11.55 25.78
C GLY A 32 -6.04 -11.10 25.13
N PHE A 33 -5.97 -10.48 23.94
CA PHE A 33 -7.14 -10.10 23.16
C PHE A 33 -7.42 -11.10 22.03
N GLY A 34 -8.70 -11.39 21.83
CA GLY A 34 -9.21 -12.05 20.62
C GLY A 34 -9.33 -11.05 19.46
N LEU A 35 -9.29 -11.57 18.24
CA LEU A 35 -9.38 -10.76 17.03
C LEU A 35 -10.54 -11.23 16.15
N PHE A 36 -11.36 -10.30 15.68
CA PHE A 36 -12.39 -10.54 14.68
C PHE A 36 -12.10 -9.71 13.44
N VAL A 37 -12.03 -10.37 12.26
CA VAL A 37 -11.66 -9.71 11.00
C VAL A 37 -12.86 -9.58 10.10
N CYS A 38 -13.18 -8.35 9.70
CA CYS A 38 -14.24 -7.99 8.78
C CYS A 38 -13.62 -7.62 7.41
N ASN A 39 -13.81 -8.47 6.41
CA ASN A 39 -13.41 -8.19 5.05
C ASN A 39 -14.53 -7.49 4.28
N THR A 40 -14.35 -6.20 3.94
CA THR A 40 -15.36 -5.42 3.23
C THR A 40 -15.37 -5.71 1.73
N GLN A 41 -14.30 -6.30 1.17
CA GLN A 41 -14.12 -6.51 -0.27
C GLN A 41 -14.32 -5.22 -1.10
N ARG A 42 -14.04 -4.04 -0.49
CA ARG A 42 -14.31 -2.70 -1.05
C ARG A 42 -15.80 -2.46 -1.43
N ASP A 43 -16.70 -3.31 -0.92
CA ASP A 43 -18.15 -3.14 -1.07
C ASP A 43 -18.69 -2.20 0.03
N LEU A 44 -19.27 -1.08 -0.40
CA LEU A 44 -19.86 -0.08 0.51
C LEU A 44 -20.96 -0.66 1.39
N ARG A 45 -21.75 -1.61 0.89
CA ARG A 45 -22.83 -2.26 1.67
C ARG A 45 -22.26 -3.13 2.79
N MET A 46 -21.18 -3.84 2.49
CA MET A 46 -20.49 -4.66 3.50
C MET A 46 -19.83 -3.77 4.55
N GLU A 47 -19.17 -2.67 4.14
CA GLU A 47 -18.56 -1.72 5.08
C GLU A 47 -19.63 -1.11 6.00
N GLU A 48 -20.75 -0.62 5.46
CA GLU A 48 -21.86 -0.10 6.23
C GLU A 48 -22.41 -1.13 7.22
N ARG A 49 -22.61 -2.37 6.76
CA ARG A 49 -23.09 -3.47 7.61
C ARG A 49 -22.14 -3.72 8.79
N TYR A 50 -20.84 -3.76 8.55
CA TYR A 50 -19.87 -3.96 9.61
C TYR A 50 -19.84 -2.78 10.59
N LEU A 51 -19.93 -1.55 10.11
CA LEU A 51 -20.00 -0.38 11.00
C LEU A 51 -21.24 -0.40 11.90
N LYS A 52 -22.41 -0.74 11.35
CA LYS A 52 -23.63 -0.93 12.15
C LYS A 52 -23.46 -2.03 13.21
N MET A 53 -22.83 -3.13 12.84
CA MET A 53 -22.56 -4.23 13.76
C MET A 53 -21.61 -3.82 14.91
N MET A 54 -20.72 -2.84 14.71
CA MET A 54 -19.82 -2.34 15.77
C MET A 54 -20.61 -1.68 16.90
N TRP A 55 -21.69 -0.97 16.60
CA TRP A 55 -22.57 -0.38 17.61
C TRP A 55 -23.25 -1.43 18.51
N GLU A 56 -23.62 -2.56 17.94
CA GLU A 56 -24.25 -3.67 18.67
C GLU A 56 -23.24 -4.51 19.45
N LEU A 57 -22.12 -4.84 18.79
CA LEU A 57 -21.08 -5.71 19.35
C LEU A 57 -20.29 -5.02 20.47
N LYS A 58 -20.07 -3.70 20.35
CA LYS A 58 -19.26 -2.88 21.26
C LYS A 58 -17.91 -3.53 21.57
N PRO A 59 -17.06 -3.77 20.57
CA PRO A 59 -15.72 -4.29 20.79
C PRO A 59 -14.90 -3.33 21.65
N LEU A 60 -13.80 -3.78 22.20
CA LEU A 60 -12.90 -2.92 22.98
C LEU A 60 -12.09 -1.96 22.11
N GLY A 61 -11.95 -2.23 20.82
CA GLY A 61 -11.30 -1.36 19.87
C GLY A 61 -11.49 -1.82 18.43
N ILE A 62 -11.32 -0.89 17.49
CA ILE A 62 -11.46 -1.12 16.05
C ILE A 62 -10.21 -0.64 15.36
N ILE A 63 -9.65 -1.46 14.47
CA ILE A 63 -8.51 -1.12 13.62
C ILE A 63 -8.95 -1.19 12.17
N TYR A 64 -8.86 -0.07 11.46
CA TYR A 64 -8.98 -0.02 10.01
C TYR A 64 -7.61 -0.21 9.36
N THR A 65 -7.49 -1.14 8.43
CA THR A 65 -6.23 -1.38 7.69
C THR A 65 -6.02 -0.45 6.50
N CYS A 66 -6.99 0.40 6.21
CA CYS A 66 -6.96 1.47 5.22
C CYS A 66 -7.90 2.60 5.65
N ASN A 67 -7.98 3.68 4.88
CA ASN A 67 -8.99 4.70 5.12
C ASN A 67 -10.40 4.14 4.91
N PRO A 68 -11.36 4.49 5.78
CA PRO A 68 -12.77 4.25 5.53
C PRO A 68 -13.22 4.88 4.22
N SER A 69 -14.25 4.34 3.61
CA SER A 69 -14.89 4.98 2.46
C SER A 69 -15.38 6.38 2.83
N HIS A 70 -15.23 7.34 1.92
CA HIS A 70 -15.50 8.76 2.20
C HIS A 70 -16.89 9.01 2.79
N CYS A 71 -17.90 8.26 2.34
CA CYS A 71 -19.28 8.38 2.85
C CYS A 71 -19.44 7.92 4.31
N PHE A 72 -18.51 7.13 4.86
CA PHE A 72 -18.56 6.60 6.22
C PHE A 72 -17.59 7.29 7.19
N MET A 73 -16.83 8.27 6.75
CA MET A 73 -15.86 8.95 7.60
C MET A 73 -16.51 9.60 8.83
N GLY A 74 -17.66 10.25 8.64
CA GLY A 74 -18.43 10.84 9.75
C GLY A 74 -18.93 9.80 10.74
N LEU A 75 -19.38 8.65 10.25
CA LEU A 75 -19.82 7.53 11.09
C LEU A 75 -18.66 6.91 11.89
N VAL A 76 -17.49 6.78 11.27
CA VAL A 76 -16.29 6.29 11.96
C VAL A 76 -15.83 7.29 13.03
N GLU A 77 -15.90 8.59 12.76
CA GLU A 77 -15.58 9.62 13.74
C GLU A 77 -16.57 9.61 14.93
N GLU A 78 -17.86 9.44 14.67
CA GLU A 78 -18.88 9.28 15.70
C GLU A 78 -18.61 8.02 16.56
N LEU A 79 -18.32 6.89 15.91
CA LEU A 79 -17.99 5.63 16.56
C LEU A 79 -16.73 5.75 17.44
N SER A 80 -15.73 6.53 16.99
CA SER A 80 -14.47 6.75 17.71
C SER A 80 -14.63 7.48 19.05
N ARG A 81 -15.77 8.14 19.28
CA ARG A 81 -16.07 8.78 20.56
C ARG A 81 -16.46 7.79 21.66
N GLU A 82 -16.95 6.63 21.27
CA GLU A 82 -17.39 5.58 22.22
C GLU A 82 -16.43 4.37 22.23
N ILE A 83 -15.81 4.05 21.11
CA ILE A 83 -14.94 2.89 20.94
C ILE A 83 -13.60 3.39 20.36
N PRO A 84 -12.45 3.06 20.98
CA PRO A 84 -11.15 3.38 20.41
C PRO A 84 -11.01 2.91 18.96
N VAL A 85 -10.68 3.81 18.03
CA VAL A 85 -10.47 3.52 16.62
C VAL A 85 -9.08 3.95 16.20
N ALA A 86 -8.35 3.10 15.53
CA ALA A 86 -7.08 3.42 14.88
C ALA A 86 -7.15 3.11 13.38
N ILE A 87 -6.63 4.01 12.55
CA ILE A 87 -6.62 3.85 11.08
C ILE A 87 -5.18 3.75 10.60
N ILE A 88 -4.87 2.70 9.84
CA ILE A 88 -3.56 2.53 9.22
C ILE A 88 -3.56 3.20 7.85
N ASN A 89 -2.44 3.88 7.54
CA ASN A 89 -2.26 4.67 6.32
C ASN A 89 -3.26 5.83 6.16
N ASN A 90 -3.77 6.36 7.27
CA ASN A 90 -4.57 7.57 7.24
C ASN A 90 -3.68 8.76 6.83
N GLN A 91 -4.09 9.46 5.79
CA GLN A 91 -3.54 10.77 5.40
C GLN A 91 -4.66 11.82 5.32
N ASN A 92 -5.76 11.57 6.00
CA ASN A 92 -6.86 12.51 6.01
C ASN A 92 -6.71 13.44 7.21
N GLU A 93 -6.08 14.58 6.99
CA GLU A 93 -5.87 15.64 7.98
C GLU A 93 -7.17 16.15 8.66
N LYS A 94 -8.33 15.76 8.14
CA LYS A 94 -9.65 16.17 8.64
C LYS A 94 -10.25 15.20 9.66
N LEU A 95 -9.74 13.99 9.79
CA LEU A 95 -10.24 12.99 10.74
C LEU A 95 -9.47 13.12 12.07
N ASN A 96 -10.19 13.44 13.12
CA ASN A 96 -9.63 13.43 14.47
C ASN A 96 -9.69 12.01 15.09
N VAL A 97 -8.96 11.09 14.49
CA VAL A 97 -8.88 9.68 14.87
C VAL A 97 -7.42 9.27 14.94
N ASP A 98 -7.08 8.37 15.84
CA ASP A 98 -5.72 7.83 15.95
C ASP A 98 -5.28 7.17 14.66
N ALA A 99 -4.02 7.39 14.26
CA ALA A 99 -3.53 6.93 12.98
C ALA A 99 -2.09 6.38 13.03
N VAL A 100 -1.85 5.37 12.22
CA VAL A 100 -0.51 4.99 11.77
C VAL A 100 -0.38 5.45 10.33
N GLU A 101 0.45 6.45 10.10
CA GLU A 101 0.50 7.19 8.84
C GLU A 101 1.51 6.61 7.84
N LEU A 102 1.31 6.96 6.57
CA LEU A 102 2.23 6.65 5.48
C LEU A 102 2.22 7.81 4.49
N ASP A 103 3.37 8.44 4.28
CA ASP A 103 3.54 9.43 3.23
C ASP A 103 3.71 8.77 1.87
N ASN A 104 2.60 8.59 1.15
CA ASN A 104 2.59 8.00 -0.19
C ASN A 104 3.31 8.88 -1.22
N SER A 105 3.29 10.20 -1.08
CA SER A 105 4.05 11.08 -1.97
C SER A 105 5.55 10.82 -1.82
N LYS A 106 6.03 10.67 -0.59
CA LYS A 106 7.43 10.33 -0.30
C LYS A 106 7.83 8.98 -0.91
N LEU A 107 6.95 7.94 -0.81
CA LEU A 107 7.21 6.66 -1.45
C LEU A 107 7.40 6.80 -2.97
N GLY A 108 6.49 7.53 -3.62
CA GLY A 108 6.57 7.80 -5.06
C GLY A 108 7.88 8.52 -5.43
N ARG A 109 8.25 9.56 -4.68
CA ARG A 109 9.51 10.28 -4.87
C ARG A 109 10.74 9.37 -4.73
N MET A 110 10.76 8.50 -3.72
CA MET A 110 11.86 7.54 -3.52
C MET A 110 12.02 6.58 -4.71
N MET A 111 10.90 6.06 -5.24
CA MET A 111 10.91 5.18 -6.39
C MET A 111 11.47 5.90 -7.63
N ALA A 112 11.01 7.12 -7.90
CA ALA A 112 11.47 7.94 -9.02
C ALA A 112 12.96 8.29 -8.90
N LYS A 113 13.39 8.72 -7.70
CA LYS A 113 14.77 9.09 -7.43
C LYS A 113 15.73 7.94 -7.71
N HIS A 114 15.40 6.72 -7.25
CA HIS A 114 16.19 5.52 -7.54
C HIS A 114 16.38 5.29 -9.04
N LEU A 115 15.30 5.36 -9.82
CA LEU A 115 15.39 5.17 -11.27
C LEU A 115 16.17 6.28 -11.97
N LEU A 116 16.00 7.53 -11.55
CA LEU A 116 16.76 8.67 -12.09
C LEU A 116 18.26 8.55 -11.79
N GLU A 117 18.63 8.10 -10.58
CA GLU A 117 20.03 7.84 -10.18
C GLU A 117 20.65 6.71 -11.01
N LEU A 118 19.86 5.69 -11.40
CA LEU A 118 20.28 4.64 -12.32
C LEU A 118 20.30 5.09 -13.81
N GLY A 119 19.96 6.33 -14.10
CA GLY A 119 19.99 6.90 -15.45
C GLY A 119 18.75 6.61 -16.29
N HIS A 120 17.69 6.06 -15.71
CA HIS A 120 16.43 5.89 -16.43
C HIS A 120 15.79 7.26 -16.70
N ARG A 121 15.29 7.45 -17.93
CA ARG A 121 14.65 8.71 -18.36
C ARG A 121 13.23 8.46 -18.90
N LYS A 122 13.04 7.45 -19.73
CA LYS A 122 11.74 7.04 -20.24
C LYS A 122 11.27 5.81 -19.50
N VAL A 123 10.22 5.98 -18.69
CA VAL A 123 9.72 4.97 -17.74
C VAL A 123 8.21 4.86 -17.80
N ALA A 124 7.68 3.72 -17.36
CA ALA A 124 6.25 3.55 -17.16
C ALA A 124 5.92 3.29 -15.70
N TYR A 125 4.73 3.72 -15.27
CA TYR A 125 4.17 3.47 -13.95
C TYR A 125 2.82 2.78 -14.11
N ILE A 126 2.67 1.57 -13.58
CA ILE A 126 1.44 0.79 -13.66
C ILE A 126 0.72 0.83 -12.32
N ALA A 127 -0.56 1.19 -12.35
CA ALA A 127 -1.39 1.37 -11.17
C ALA A 127 -2.77 0.74 -11.35
N PRO A 128 -3.45 0.38 -10.24
CA PRO A 128 -4.89 0.15 -10.27
C PRO A 128 -5.62 1.48 -10.55
N PRO A 129 -6.96 1.49 -10.64
CA PRO A 129 -7.69 2.72 -10.92
C PRO A 129 -7.31 3.85 -9.96
N LEU A 130 -7.02 5.03 -10.53
CA LEU A 130 -6.65 6.25 -9.80
C LEU A 130 -7.89 7.12 -9.60
N THR A 131 -8.80 6.68 -8.74
CA THR A 131 -10.07 7.36 -8.48
C THR A 131 -9.97 8.30 -7.28
N THR A 132 -10.92 9.22 -7.18
CA THR A 132 -11.07 10.10 -6.00
C THR A 132 -11.33 9.32 -4.70
N ARG A 133 -11.83 8.09 -4.81
CA ARG A 133 -12.07 7.19 -3.66
C ARG A 133 -10.77 6.67 -3.05
N GLN A 134 -9.69 6.60 -3.84
CA GLN A 134 -8.41 6.04 -3.42
C GLN A 134 -7.26 7.05 -3.58
N LYS A 135 -7.42 8.22 -2.97
CA LYS A 135 -6.45 9.32 -3.01
C LYS A 135 -5.01 8.92 -2.67
N GLN A 136 -4.83 7.86 -1.87
CA GLN A 136 -3.51 7.36 -1.50
C GLN A 136 -2.71 6.85 -2.69
N ARG A 137 -3.38 6.14 -3.61
CA ARG A 137 -2.76 5.66 -4.85
C ARG A 137 -2.32 6.84 -5.72
N SER A 138 -3.20 7.83 -5.88
CA SER A 138 -2.90 9.05 -6.64
C SER A 138 -1.72 9.83 -6.04
N LYS A 139 -1.64 9.98 -4.72
CA LYS A 139 -0.52 10.66 -4.06
C LYS A 139 0.82 9.99 -4.33
N ARG A 140 0.87 8.64 -4.40
CA ARG A 140 2.10 7.92 -4.73
C ARG A 140 2.55 8.20 -6.17
N VAL A 141 1.60 8.17 -7.11
CA VAL A 141 1.87 8.52 -8.52
C VAL A 141 2.28 9.99 -8.66
N GLU A 142 1.60 10.90 -7.98
CA GLU A 142 1.93 12.34 -7.98
C GLU A 142 3.35 12.58 -7.46
N GLY A 143 3.73 11.92 -6.36
CA GLY A 143 5.10 11.98 -5.84
C GLY A 143 6.13 11.48 -6.84
N PHE A 144 5.85 10.39 -7.53
CA PHE A 144 6.70 9.86 -8.59
C PHE A 144 6.87 10.87 -9.74
N LEU A 145 5.77 11.41 -10.24
CA LEU A 145 5.77 12.41 -11.32
C LEU A 145 6.48 13.69 -10.92
N LYS A 146 6.42 14.09 -9.65
CA LYS A 146 7.07 15.29 -9.15
C LYS A 146 8.60 15.22 -9.30
N GLU A 147 9.23 14.08 -8.97
CA GLU A 147 10.67 13.90 -9.16
C GLU A 147 11.09 14.00 -10.63
N PHE A 148 10.32 13.38 -11.53
CA PHE A 148 10.57 13.48 -12.96
C PHE A 148 10.34 14.90 -13.51
N ALA A 149 9.39 15.64 -12.92
CA ALA A 149 9.16 17.05 -13.25
C ALA A 149 10.34 17.93 -12.79
N GLU A 150 10.86 17.72 -11.58
CA GLU A 150 12.02 18.41 -11.04
C GLU A 150 13.29 18.11 -11.88
N ALA A 151 13.36 16.93 -12.48
CA ALA A 151 14.41 16.56 -13.43
C ALA A 151 14.18 17.11 -14.87
N GLY A 152 13.06 17.80 -15.12
CA GLY A 152 12.72 18.39 -16.43
C GLY A 152 12.24 17.40 -17.49
N ILE A 153 11.85 16.18 -17.11
CA ILE A 153 11.48 15.09 -18.04
C ILE A 153 10.17 14.41 -17.66
N LYS A 154 9.22 15.13 -17.07
CA LYS A 154 7.91 14.59 -16.69
C LYS A 154 7.14 13.96 -17.85
N ASP A 155 7.25 14.51 -19.03
CA ASP A 155 6.66 14.04 -20.29
C ASP A 155 7.21 12.68 -20.76
N GLN A 156 8.30 12.20 -20.18
CA GLN A 156 8.88 10.89 -20.44
C GLN A 156 8.31 9.77 -19.54
N VAL A 157 7.37 10.11 -18.66
CA VAL A 157 6.70 9.14 -17.78
C VAL A 157 5.34 8.74 -18.37
N ILE A 158 5.17 7.46 -18.63
CA ILE A 158 3.90 6.88 -19.09
C ILE A 158 3.14 6.35 -17.87
N ILE A 159 1.96 6.87 -17.60
CA ILE A 159 1.09 6.34 -16.56
C ILE A 159 0.06 5.42 -17.19
N LYS A 160 0.08 4.13 -16.80
CA LYS A 160 -0.92 3.13 -17.15
C LYS A 160 -1.74 2.80 -15.90
N ALA A 161 -2.97 3.30 -15.82
CA ALA A 161 -3.91 2.98 -14.76
C ALA A 161 -5.01 2.05 -15.29
N ALA A 162 -5.37 1.04 -14.52
CA ALA A 162 -6.48 0.17 -14.85
C ALA A 162 -7.81 0.96 -14.84
N ARG A 163 -8.80 0.47 -15.59
CA ARG A 163 -10.16 1.03 -15.58
C ARG A 163 -10.89 0.63 -14.30
N GLU A 164 -11.86 1.45 -13.86
CA GLU A 164 -12.62 1.20 -12.63
C GLU A 164 -13.31 -0.17 -12.58
N GLU A 165 -13.73 -0.68 -13.73
CA GLU A 165 -14.38 -1.99 -13.86
C GLU A 165 -13.50 -3.15 -13.39
N LEU A 166 -12.17 -3.02 -13.54
CA LEU A 166 -11.21 -4.01 -13.04
C LEU A 166 -10.99 -3.93 -11.52
N ASP A 167 -11.32 -2.82 -10.88
CA ASP A 167 -11.25 -2.67 -9.41
C ASP A 167 -12.44 -3.35 -8.70
N LEU A 168 -13.53 -3.61 -9.41
CA LEU A 168 -14.70 -4.35 -8.90
C LEU A 168 -14.41 -5.85 -8.77
N ASP A 169 -13.42 -6.36 -9.50
CA ASP A 169 -12.93 -7.75 -9.40
C ASP A 169 -11.96 -7.97 -8.22
N VAL A 170 -11.94 -7.05 -7.23
CA VAL A 170 -11.08 -7.15 -6.02
C VAL A 170 -11.36 -8.42 -5.19
N ALA A 171 -12.47 -9.11 -5.47
CA ALA A 171 -12.76 -10.43 -4.90
C ALA A 171 -11.81 -11.53 -5.40
N HIS A 172 -11.09 -11.33 -6.50
CA HIS A 172 -10.15 -12.30 -7.03
C HIS A 172 -8.75 -12.10 -6.45
N ILE A 173 -8.15 -13.21 -6.04
CA ILE A 173 -6.83 -13.26 -5.38
C ILE A 173 -5.71 -12.64 -6.25
N ASP A 174 -5.89 -12.62 -7.54
CA ASP A 174 -4.90 -12.24 -8.54
C ASP A 174 -5.19 -10.90 -9.25
N SER A 175 -6.18 -10.11 -8.79
CA SER A 175 -6.61 -8.89 -9.49
C SER A 175 -5.47 -7.89 -9.72
N GLU A 176 -4.68 -7.56 -8.72
CA GLU A 176 -3.56 -6.60 -8.87
C GLU A 176 -2.41 -7.19 -9.71
N TYR A 177 -2.15 -8.49 -9.57
CA TYR A 177 -1.20 -9.19 -10.45
C TYR A 177 -1.65 -9.13 -11.91
N LYS A 178 -2.93 -9.39 -12.21
CA LYS A 178 -3.48 -9.28 -13.56
C LYS A 178 -3.36 -7.87 -14.13
N ILE A 179 -3.63 -6.83 -13.34
CA ILE A 179 -3.41 -5.44 -13.75
C ILE A 179 -1.96 -5.24 -14.21
N GLY A 180 -0.99 -5.69 -13.42
CA GLY A 180 0.43 -5.61 -13.78
C GLY A 180 0.75 -6.34 -15.08
N TYR A 181 0.24 -7.55 -15.22
CA TYR A 181 0.48 -8.40 -16.39
C TYR A 181 -0.15 -7.82 -17.69
N GLU A 182 -1.44 -7.51 -17.65
CA GLU A 182 -2.19 -7.04 -18.84
C GLU A 182 -1.73 -5.66 -19.30
N LEU A 183 -1.60 -4.71 -18.38
CA LEU A 183 -1.17 -3.36 -18.74
C LEU A 183 0.30 -3.32 -19.21
N THR A 184 1.13 -4.25 -18.76
CA THR A 184 2.50 -4.38 -19.31
C THR A 184 2.45 -4.89 -20.74
N ARG A 185 1.62 -5.87 -21.06
CA ARG A 185 1.47 -6.35 -22.45
C ARG A 185 1.01 -5.24 -23.38
N GLU A 186 -0.03 -4.51 -23.01
CA GLU A 186 -0.49 -3.33 -23.77
C GLU A 186 0.63 -2.30 -23.97
N LEU A 187 1.36 -1.98 -22.88
CA LEU A 187 2.47 -1.03 -22.92
C LEU A 187 3.55 -1.43 -23.91
N LEU A 188 3.90 -2.71 -23.98
CA LEU A 188 4.92 -3.24 -24.91
C LEU A 188 4.49 -3.19 -26.38
N GLU A 189 3.20 -3.15 -26.66
CA GLU A 189 2.67 -2.93 -28.01
C GLU A 189 2.76 -1.45 -28.41
N GLU A 190 2.55 -0.54 -27.45
CA GLU A 190 2.50 0.91 -27.69
C GLU A 190 3.88 1.57 -27.76
N THR A 191 4.86 1.05 -27.00
CA THR A 191 6.19 1.65 -26.92
C THR A 191 7.29 0.60 -26.71
N LYS A 192 8.50 0.89 -27.26
CA LYS A 192 9.64 -0.04 -27.19
C LYS A 192 10.89 0.58 -26.60
N ASP A 193 10.85 1.82 -26.19
CA ASP A 193 12.01 2.59 -25.74
C ASP A 193 12.00 2.90 -24.23
N ILE A 194 11.04 2.33 -23.48
CA ILE A 194 11.06 2.38 -22.02
C ILE A 194 12.19 1.53 -21.47
N THR A 195 12.78 1.99 -20.39
CA THR A 195 13.91 1.33 -19.73
C THR A 195 13.60 0.85 -18.32
N ALA A 196 12.49 1.29 -17.74
CA ALA A 196 12.00 0.81 -16.45
C ALA A 196 10.47 0.84 -16.38
N ILE A 197 9.92 -0.09 -15.62
CA ILE A 197 8.48 -0.16 -15.29
C ILE A 197 8.33 -0.26 -13.77
N VAL A 198 7.45 0.57 -13.22
CA VAL A 198 7.13 0.59 -11.80
C VAL A 198 5.72 0.06 -11.58
N GLY A 199 5.56 -0.91 -10.68
CA GLY A 199 4.27 -1.27 -10.14
C GLY A 199 3.96 -0.44 -8.90
N LEU A 200 2.72 0.03 -8.76
CA LEU A 200 2.29 0.78 -7.57
C LEU A 200 2.60 0.01 -6.27
N ASN A 201 2.50 -1.32 -6.32
CA ASN A 201 2.88 -2.23 -5.25
C ASN A 201 3.57 -3.50 -5.79
N ASP A 202 4.01 -4.38 -4.90
CA ASP A 202 4.69 -5.61 -5.27
C ASP A 202 3.83 -6.57 -6.10
N MET A 203 2.52 -6.66 -5.82
CA MET A 203 1.62 -7.56 -6.56
C MET A 203 1.51 -7.17 -8.03
N ILE A 204 1.40 -5.87 -8.30
CA ILE A 204 1.45 -5.35 -9.68
C ILE A 204 2.82 -5.60 -10.30
N ALA A 205 3.90 -5.40 -9.53
CA ALA A 205 5.26 -5.65 -10.03
C ALA A 205 5.49 -7.12 -10.42
N PHE A 206 4.90 -8.08 -9.72
CA PHE A 206 4.98 -9.50 -10.10
C PHE A 206 4.29 -9.77 -11.44
N GLY A 207 3.13 -9.16 -11.68
CA GLY A 207 2.47 -9.24 -13.00
C GLY A 207 3.33 -8.62 -14.11
N ILE A 208 4.00 -7.49 -13.83
CA ILE A 208 4.95 -6.88 -14.77
C ILE A 208 6.10 -7.85 -15.09
N LEU A 209 6.70 -8.47 -14.07
CA LEU A 209 7.79 -9.42 -14.25
C LEU A 209 7.39 -10.59 -15.15
N ASP A 210 6.20 -11.16 -14.94
CA ASP A 210 5.73 -12.30 -15.73
C ASP A 210 5.41 -11.91 -17.17
N ALA A 211 4.82 -10.75 -17.42
CA ALA A 211 4.60 -10.24 -18.77
C ALA A 211 5.93 -10.01 -19.54
N LEU A 212 6.93 -9.46 -18.86
CA LEU A 212 8.27 -9.28 -19.44
C LEU A 212 8.97 -10.61 -19.71
N TYR A 213 8.82 -11.56 -18.79
CA TYR A 213 9.36 -12.92 -18.96
C TYR A 213 8.76 -13.62 -20.18
N GLU A 214 7.45 -13.58 -20.35
CA GLU A 214 6.75 -14.15 -21.51
C GLU A 214 7.17 -13.46 -22.82
N ALA A 215 7.36 -12.14 -22.81
CA ALA A 215 7.88 -11.38 -23.93
C ALA A 215 9.38 -11.59 -24.19
N LYS A 216 10.06 -12.44 -23.39
CA LYS A 216 11.52 -12.70 -23.45
C LYS A 216 12.38 -11.44 -23.28
N ILE A 217 11.87 -10.48 -22.53
CA ILE A 217 12.58 -9.25 -22.15
C ILE A 217 13.34 -9.51 -20.85
N LYS A 218 14.60 -9.18 -20.80
CA LYS A 218 15.46 -9.45 -19.65
C LYS A 218 15.28 -8.39 -18.58
N VAL A 219 15.01 -8.82 -17.34
CA VAL A 219 14.98 -7.99 -16.15
C VAL A 219 16.23 -8.31 -15.32
N PRO A 220 17.03 -7.34 -14.92
CA PRO A 220 16.96 -5.89 -15.20
C PRO A 220 17.63 -5.46 -16.51
N GLY A 221 18.19 -6.40 -17.28
CA GLY A 221 19.11 -6.10 -18.40
C GLY A 221 18.54 -5.25 -19.53
N ASP A 222 17.29 -5.45 -19.90
CA ASP A 222 16.60 -4.66 -20.92
C ASP A 222 15.66 -3.64 -20.28
N ILE A 223 14.89 -4.07 -19.26
CA ILE A 223 13.94 -3.23 -18.51
C ILE A 223 14.12 -3.50 -17.01
N SER A 224 14.32 -2.44 -16.23
CA SER A 224 14.29 -2.49 -14.77
C SER A 224 12.84 -2.52 -14.25
N VAL A 225 12.60 -3.25 -13.16
CA VAL A 225 11.27 -3.34 -12.52
C VAL A 225 11.41 -3.07 -11.03
N MET A 226 10.48 -2.29 -10.45
CA MET A 226 10.37 -2.13 -9.01
C MET A 226 8.92 -2.08 -8.53
N GLY A 227 8.72 -2.44 -7.25
CA GLY A 227 7.45 -2.41 -6.56
C GLY A 227 7.50 -1.59 -5.28
N CYS A 228 6.55 -1.85 -4.38
CA CYS A 228 6.44 -1.27 -3.05
C CYS A 228 5.72 -2.27 -2.15
N ASP A 229 6.09 -2.37 -0.89
CA ASP A 229 5.57 -3.10 0.27
C ASP A 229 6.55 -4.13 0.86
N ASN A 230 7.58 -4.53 0.12
CA ASN A 230 8.57 -5.52 0.53
C ASN A 230 7.95 -6.81 1.08
N THR A 231 6.99 -7.35 0.33
CA THR A 231 6.29 -8.60 0.66
C THR A 231 7.24 -9.80 0.68
N LEU A 232 6.79 -10.93 1.24
CA LEU A 232 7.57 -12.16 1.26
C LEU A 232 8.03 -12.58 -0.16
N PHE A 233 7.14 -12.48 -1.14
CA PHE A 233 7.44 -12.88 -2.52
C PHE A 233 8.54 -12.01 -3.15
N ALA A 234 8.62 -10.72 -2.80
CA ALA A 234 9.67 -9.82 -3.27
C ALA A 234 11.08 -10.28 -2.88
N ARG A 235 11.20 -11.03 -1.77
CA ARG A 235 12.48 -11.52 -1.22
C ARG A 235 12.90 -12.88 -1.76
N MET A 236 12.04 -13.55 -2.52
CA MET A 236 12.34 -14.89 -3.05
C MET A 236 13.51 -14.82 -4.03
N HIS A 237 14.44 -15.78 -3.94
CA HIS A 237 15.69 -15.83 -4.71
C HIS A 237 15.51 -15.70 -6.24
N LYS A 238 14.39 -16.19 -6.77
CA LYS A 238 14.11 -16.11 -8.21
C LYS A 238 13.40 -14.83 -8.61
N VAL A 239 12.95 -14.04 -7.63
CA VAL A 239 12.22 -12.79 -7.86
C VAL A 239 13.12 -11.59 -7.58
N GLU A 240 13.69 -11.52 -6.39
CA GLU A 240 14.62 -10.48 -5.94
C GLU A 240 14.17 -9.07 -6.33
N LEU A 241 12.88 -8.75 -6.09
CA LEU A 241 12.27 -7.49 -6.48
C LEU A 241 12.84 -6.31 -5.69
N THR A 242 13.32 -5.30 -6.39
CA THR A 242 13.60 -3.97 -5.83
C THR A 242 12.28 -3.32 -5.42
N THR A 243 12.18 -2.88 -4.16
CA THR A 243 10.93 -2.43 -3.56
C THR A 243 11.18 -1.41 -2.45
N ILE A 244 10.10 -0.89 -1.86
CA ILE A 244 10.16 -0.02 -0.69
C ILE A 244 9.68 -0.80 0.54
N GLU A 245 10.49 -0.80 1.60
CA GLU A 245 10.11 -1.23 2.93
C GLU A 245 9.51 -0.05 3.70
N HIS A 246 8.28 -0.18 4.14
CA HIS A 246 7.62 0.81 4.99
C HIS A 246 7.02 0.21 6.28
N PHE A 247 7.59 -0.91 6.70
CA PHE A 247 7.37 -1.53 8.00
C PHE A 247 5.94 -1.97 8.28
N VAL A 248 5.34 -2.67 7.33
CA VAL A 248 3.92 -3.06 7.33
C VAL A 248 3.52 -3.83 8.60
N ILE A 249 4.30 -4.83 9.00
CA ILE A 249 4.02 -5.62 10.22
C ILE A 249 4.06 -4.74 11.47
N PHE A 250 5.05 -3.85 11.58
CA PHE A 250 5.18 -2.92 12.71
C PHE A 250 4.01 -1.93 12.78
N LYS A 251 3.50 -1.46 11.65
CA LYS A 251 2.30 -0.62 11.61
C LYS A 251 1.08 -1.32 12.21
N GLY A 252 0.91 -2.60 11.94
CA GLY A 252 -0.14 -3.41 12.56
C GLY A 252 0.03 -3.49 14.08
N ARG A 253 1.25 -3.71 14.57
CA ARG A 253 1.56 -3.72 16.00
C ARG A 253 1.27 -2.38 16.67
N ASP A 254 1.69 -1.27 16.05
CA ASP A 254 1.49 0.06 16.61
C ASP A 254 0.02 0.47 16.64
N ALA A 255 -0.77 0.12 15.62
CA ALA A 255 -2.21 0.33 15.65
C ALA A 255 -2.85 -0.38 16.84
N CYS A 256 -2.41 -1.62 17.11
CA CYS A 256 -2.86 -2.36 18.29
C CYS A 256 -2.43 -1.67 19.59
N ASP A 257 -1.18 -1.21 19.70
CA ASP A 257 -0.68 -0.51 20.89
C ASP A 257 -1.41 0.81 21.15
N ILE A 258 -1.76 1.55 20.09
CA ILE A 258 -2.58 2.76 20.19
C ILE A 258 -3.94 2.42 20.83
N ILE A 259 -4.62 1.39 20.32
CA ILE A 259 -5.90 0.94 20.88
C ILE A 259 -5.76 0.54 22.35
N MET A 260 -4.71 -0.22 22.71
CA MET A 260 -4.48 -0.64 24.10
C MET A 260 -4.28 0.56 25.04
N LYS A 261 -3.53 1.57 24.62
CA LYS A 261 -3.36 2.81 25.40
C LYS A 261 -4.69 3.52 25.61
N LYS A 262 -5.54 3.62 24.59
CA LYS A 262 -6.86 4.22 24.71
C LYS A 262 -7.79 3.46 25.65
N ILE A 263 -7.79 2.13 25.57
CA ILE A 263 -8.59 1.28 26.49
C ILE A 263 -8.14 1.52 27.94
N SER A 264 -6.83 1.61 28.18
CA SER A 264 -6.28 1.83 29.52
C SER A 264 -6.63 3.21 30.06
N SER A 265 -6.61 4.25 29.24
CA SER A 265 -6.99 5.60 29.61
C SER A 265 -8.50 5.72 29.95
N HIS A 266 -9.36 5.05 29.20
CA HIS A 266 -10.82 5.04 29.48
C HIS A 266 -11.17 4.36 30.81
N ASN A 267 -10.34 3.42 31.27
CA ASN A 267 -10.54 2.70 32.53
C ASN A 267 -10.00 3.46 33.75
N ASN A 268 -9.31 4.57 33.55
CA ASN A 268 -8.71 5.36 34.63
C ASN A 268 -9.73 6.34 35.22
N LYS A 269 -9.90 6.35 36.55
CA LYS A 269 -10.82 7.23 37.29
C LYS A 269 -10.55 8.73 37.11
N TYR A 270 -9.40 9.11 36.55
CA TYR A 270 -9.01 10.50 36.26
C TYR A 270 -9.22 10.89 34.79
N SER A 271 -9.88 10.06 33.98
CA SER A 271 -10.04 10.29 32.55
C SER A 271 -10.74 11.60 32.19
N ASP A 272 -11.62 12.11 33.06
CA ASP A 272 -12.36 13.37 32.84
C ASP A 272 -11.43 14.61 32.96
N MET A 273 -10.26 14.46 33.52
CA MET A 273 -9.28 15.57 33.69
C MET A 273 -8.09 15.48 32.73
N GLU A 274 -7.93 14.39 32.01
CA GLU A 274 -6.86 14.23 31.02
C GLU A 274 -7.32 14.70 29.65
N PRO A 275 -6.50 15.46 28.90
CA PRO A 275 -6.84 15.86 27.55
C PRO A 275 -6.92 14.62 26.65
N ILE A 276 -7.96 14.55 25.81
CA ILE A 276 -8.06 13.54 24.76
C ILE A 276 -6.96 13.83 23.73
N SER A 277 -5.93 12.98 23.70
CA SER A 277 -4.84 13.10 22.73
C SER A 277 -5.07 12.14 21.57
N THR A 278 -4.71 12.59 20.36
CA THR A 278 -4.69 11.75 19.15
C THR A 278 -3.27 11.31 18.90
N TYR A 279 -3.06 10.02 18.64
CA TYR A 279 -1.75 9.45 18.34
C TYR A 279 -1.56 9.36 16.83
N HIS A 280 -0.44 9.91 16.36
CA HIS A 280 0.01 9.80 14.98
C HIS A 280 1.41 9.21 14.96
N VAL A 281 1.56 8.06 14.30
CA VAL A 281 2.84 7.34 14.16
C VAL A 281 3.17 7.25 12.69
N GLU A 282 4.35 7.72 12.29
CA GLU A 282 4.85 7.65 10.92
C GLU A 282 6.18 6.92 10.88
N TYR A 283 6.36 6.06 9.89
CA TYR A 283 7.62 5.35 9.64
C TYR A 283 8.39 5.98 8.49
N GLU A 284 9.71 6.10 8.68
CA GLU A 284 10.63 6.48 7.61
C GLU A 284 10.84 5.28 6.67
N PRO A 285 10.36 5.34 5.40
CA PRO A 285 10.50 4.23 4.47
C PRO A 285 11.94 4.03 4.02
N LYS A 286 12.26 2.81 3.57
CA LYS A 286 13.59 2.43 3.06
C LYS A 286 13.49 1.81 1.68
N LEU A 287 14.35 2.24 0.77
CA LEU A 287 14.56 1.57 -0.50
C LEU A 287 15.34 0.26 -0.26
N ILE A 288 14.81 -0.84 -0.80
CA ILE A 288 15.43 -2.16 -0.79
C ILE A 288 15.81 -2.53 -2.21
N VAL A 289 17.05 -2.31 -2.56
CA VAL A 289 17.58 -2.65 -3.89
C VAL A 289 17.89 -4.14 -3.95
N ARG A 290 17.38 -4.80 -4.99
CA ARG A 290 17.61 -6.21 -5.29
C ARG A 290 17.94 -6.43 -6.77
N GLY A 291 17.65 -7.60 -7.30
CA GLY A 291 18.08 -8.04 -8.62
C GLY A 291 17.29 -7.47 -9.81
N THR A 292 16.18 -6.76 -9.61
CA THR A 292 15.30 -6.32 -10.71
C THR A 292 15.55 -4.91 -11.23
N THR A 293 16.51 -4.17 -10.67
CA THR A 293 16.91 -2.84 -11.19
C THR A 293 18.41 -2.79 -11.46
N SER A 294 18.80 -2.10 -12.53
CA SER A 294 20.20 -1.84 -12.94
C SER A 294 20.32 -0.50 -13.66
N TYR A 295 21.53 -0.11 -13.99
CA TYR A 295 21.76 1.10 -14.79
C TYR A 295 21.12 1.00 -16.18
N ALA A 296 20.48 2.08 -16.61
CA ALA A 296 19.87 2.17 -17.92
C ALA A 296 20.90 1.92 -19.03
N GLY A 297 20.59 1.00 -19.95
CA GLY A 297 21.43 0.71 -21.12
C GLY A 297 22.67 -0.14 -20.85
N GLU A 298 22.79 -0.81 -19.71
CA GLU A 298 23.94 -1.69 -19.41
C GLU A 298 24.17 -2.78 -20.46
N ASN A 299 23.10 -3.35 -21.00
CA ASN A 299 23.18 -4.36 -22.07
C ASN A 299 23.36 -3.77 -23.47
N SER A 300 22.95 -2.52 -23.71
CA SER A 300 23.18 -1.86 -25.00
C SER A 300 24.69 -1.59 -25.25
N LYS A 301 25.44 -1.32 -24.18
CA LYS A 301 26.91 -1.18 -24.25
C LYS A 301 27.61 -2.51 -24.49
N LYS A 302 27.17 -3.60 -23.84
CA LYS A 302 27.74 -4.96 -24.05
C LYS A 302 27.46 -5.51 -25.45
N ARG A 303 26.35 -5.13 -26.09
CA ARG A 303 26.06 -5.49 -27.50
C ARG A 303 26.90 -4.71 -28.50
N ARG A 304 27.28 -3.43 -28.23
CA ARG A 304 28.14 -2.61 -29.08
C ARG A 304 29.62 -2.99 -29.00
N SER A 305 30.07 -3.57 -27.89
CA SER A 305 31.46 -4.03 -27.71
C SER A 305 31.73 -5.44 -28.25
N LYS A 306 30.70 -6.15 -28.75
CA LYS A 306 30.78 -7.50 -29.36
C LYS A 306 30.52 -7.50 -30.87
N LYS A 307 30.40 -6.33 -31.49
CA LYS A 307 30.46 -6.11 -32.93
C LYS A 307 31.76 -5.35 -33.27
#